data_4cf624302c8d66954b896998dea064e5
#
_entry.id   4cf624302c8d66954b896998dea064e5
#
_cell.length_a   1.000
_cell.length_b   1.000
_cell.length_c   1.000
_cell.angle_alpha   90.00
_cell.angle_beta   90.00
_cell.angle_gamma   90.00
#
_symmetry.space_group_name_H-M   'P 1'
#
loop_
_entity.id
_entity.type
_entity.pdbx_description
1 polymer ?
#
loop_
_entity_poly.entity_id
_entity_poly.type
_entity_poly.pdbx_seq_one_letter_code
_entity_poly.pdbx_strand_id
1 'polypeptide(L)'
;AVAPEKAGGAVQPAHRPRNTFDHGRGQDGWFNLSRVMGLKFYLPRLNERASRTGSVPVRGMPDDLAVRFDDSGAVPGDRIVGVLMPGEGIRIFQIHSPKLRDYENADWIDVTWDIDPERPERFKTSINVTATNEPGSLACIAQLIGENDANIDNLRMLDRALDFTVMRIEVEVWHLEHLTRIMAGLRNLSVVSKVERVFD
;
A
#
# COMPACT_ATOMS: atom_id res chain seq x y z
N ALA A 1 19.14 -70.80 8.36
CA ALA A 1 19.09 -70.00 7.14
C ALA A 1 17.82 -69.11 7.23
N VAL A 2 18.01 -67.86 7.57
CA VAL A 2 16.94 -66.86 7.66
C VAL A 2 17.25 -65.78 6.63
N ALA A 3 16.31 -65.55 5.70
CA ALA A 3 16.41 -64.50 4.72
C ALA A 3 16.08 -63.14 5.30
N PRO A 4 16.71 -62.05 4.90
CA PRO A 4 16.34 -60.70 5.34
C PRO A 4 15.23 -60.08 4.46
N GLU A 5 14.25 -59.54 5.12
CA GLU A 5 13.11 -58.82 4.65
C GLU A 5 13.53 -57.45 4.10
N LYS A 6 13.12 -57.11 2.89
CA LYS A 6 13.34 -55.79 2.26
C LYS A 6 12.22 -54.85 2.64
N ALA A 7 12.48 -53.90 3.49
CA ALA A 7 11.61 -52.76 3.72
C ALA A 7 11.88 -51.68 2.63
N GLY A 8 10.99 -51.59 1.67
CA GLY A 8 10.94 -50.53 0.67
C GLY A 8 10.14 -49.34 1.23
N GLY A 9 10.86 -48.31 1.73
CA GLY A 9 10.25 -47.03 2.10
C GLY A 9 9.98 -46.22 0.83
N ALA A 10 8.71 -46.11 0.44
CA ALA A 10 8.29 -45.18 -0.61
C ALA A 10 8.36 -43.74 -0.09
N VAL A 11 9.29 -42.98 -0.63
CA VAL A 11 9.37 -41.53 -0.43
C VAL A 11 8.17 -40.90 -1.14
N GLN A 12 7.24 -40.38 -0.38
CA GLN A 12 6.14 -39.58 -0.92
C GLN A 12 6.71 -38.24 -1.41
N PRO A 13 6.37 -37.78 -2.64
CA PRO A 13 6.78 -36.48 -3.12
C PRO A 13 6.04 -35.40 -2.32
N ALA A 14 6.81 -34.43 -1.83
CA ALA A 14 6.30 -33.27 -1.11
C ALA A 14 5.17 -32.59 -1.89
N HIS A 15 4.03 -32.45 -1.26
CA HIS A 15 2.89 -31.69 -1.74
C HIS A 15 3.33 -30.23 -1.94
N ARG A 16 3.53 -29.81 -3.18
CA ARG A 16 3.55 -28.40 -3.54
C ARG A 16 2.15 -27.85 -3.28
N PRO A 17 2.01 -26.74 -2.55
CA PRO A 17 0.71 -26.11 -2.43
C PRO A 17 0.27 -25.67 -3.84
N ARG A 18 -0.83 -26.23 -4.31
CA ARG A 18 -1.52 -25.72 -5.50
C ARG A 18 -2.04 -24.35 -5.14
N ASN A 19 -1.45 -23.30 -5.73
CA ASN A 19 -2.06 -21.98 -5.80
C ASN A 19 -3.32 -22.10 -6.67
N THR A 20 -4.43 -22.50 -6.03
CA THR A 20 -5.74 -22.32 -6.62
C THR A 20 -6.12 -20.86 -6.42
N PHE A 21 -5.85 -20.04 -7.43
CA PHE A 21 -6.52 -18.75 -7.57
C PHE A 21 -8.00 -19.07 -7.79
N ASP A 22 -8.79 -18.93 -6.73
CA ASP A 22 -10.23 -19.01 -6.82
C ASP A 22 -10.69 -17.73 -7.54
N HIS A 23 -10.99 -17.88 -8.83
CA HIS A 23 -11.58 -16.82 -9.66
C HIS A 23 -13.04 -16.67 -9.30
N GLY A 24 -13.30 -16.21 -8.07
CA GLY A 24 -14.63 -15.81 -7.64
C GLY A 24 -15.09 -14.61 -8.49
N ARG A 25 -15.72 -14.91 -9.63
CA ARG A 25 -16.49 -13.92 -10.38
C ARG A 25 -17.68 -13.50 -9.55
N GLY A 26 -17.56 -12.42 -8.80
CA GLY A 26 -18.73 -11.70 -8.34
C GLY A 26 -19.52 -11.20 -9.56
N GLN A 27 -20.86 -11.26 -9.50
CA GLN A 27 -21.73 -10.81 -10.60
C GLN A 27 -21.52 -9.35 -10.98
N ASP A 28 -20.74 -8.59 -10.22
CA ASP A 28 -20.56 -7.15 -10.30
C ASP A 28 -19.26 -6.71 -11.02
N GLY A 29 -18.50 -7.63 -11.60
CA GLY A 29 -17.26 -7.30 -12.33
C GLY A 29 -16.06 -6.99 -11.43
N TRP A 30 -16.18 -7.13 -10.10
CA TRP A 30 -15.07 -6.98 -9.16
C TRP A 30 -14.26 -8.26 -9.04
N PHE A 31 -12.94 -8.14 -9.13
CA PHE A 31 -12.00 -9.21 -8.84
C PHE A 31 -11.44 -9.00 -7.44
N ASN A 32 -11.55 -10.02 -6.60
CA ASN A 32 -11.01 -9.98 -5.26
C ASN A 32 -9.57 -10.50 -5.28
N LEU A 33 -8.59 -9.59 -5.21
CA LEU A 33 -7.17 -9.86 -4.97
C LEU A 33 -6.84 -9.72 -3.48
N SER A 34 -7.82 -9.93 -2.60
CA SER A 34 -7.71 -9.74 -1.15
C SER A 34 -6.58 -10.54 -0.48
N ARG A 35 -5.97 -11.49 -1.19
CA ARG A 35 -4.74 -12.17 -0.74
C ARG A 35 -3.46 -11.40 -1.05
N VAL A 36 -3.55 -10.36 -1.85
CA VAL A 36 -2.41 -9.53 -2.24
C VAL A 36 -2.72 -8.10 -1.83
N MET A 37 -2.22 -7.65 -0.70
CA MET A 37 -2.24 -6.25 -0.25
C MET A 37 -3.61 -5.65 0.14
N GLY A 38 -4.65 -6.45 0.39
CA GLY A 38 -5.96 -5.93 0.85
C GLY A 38 -6.66 -5.01 -0.14
N LEU A 39 -6.60 -5.31 -1.45
CA LEU A 39 -7.17 -4.48 -2.51
C LEU A 39 -8.23 -5.22 -3.33
N LYS A 40 -9.27 -4.50 -3.74
CA LYS A 40 -10.25 -4.92 -4.75
C LYS A 40 -10.07 -4.09 -6.01
N PHE A 41 -10.15 -4.74 -7.17
CA PHE A 41 -10.02 -4.13 -8.48
C PHE A 41 -11.32 -4.26 -9.26
N TYR A 42 -11.75 -3.17 -9.89
CA TYR A 42 -12.82 -3.17 -10.86
C TYR A 42 -12.23 -3.06 -12.27
N LEU A 43 -12.34 -4.13 -13.05
CA LEU A 43 -12.03 -4.11 -14.47
C LEU A 43 -13.37 -3.97 -15.21
N PRO A 44 -13.71 -2.80 -15.75
CA PRO A 44 -14.89 -2.67 -16.62
C PRO A 44 -14.75 -3.67 -17.76
N ARG A 45 -15.84 -4.38 -18.09
CA ARG A 45 -15.84 -5.42 -19.13
C ARG A 45 -15.24 -4.83 -20.41
N LEU A 46 -14.02 -5.24 -20.74
CA LEU A 46 -13.32 -4.86 -21.98
C LEU A 46 -14.06 -5.28 -23.26
N ASN A 47 -15.16 -6.04 -23.12
CA ASN A 47 -15.90 -6.59 -24.27
C ASN A 47 -16.81 -5.59 -24.99
N GLU A 48 -17.12 -4.42 -24.44
CA GLU A 48 -18.01 -3.49 -25.13
C GLU A 48 -17.31 -2.37 -25.91
N ARG A 49 -16.03 -2.09 -25.60
CA ARG A 49 -15.24 -1.10 -26.37
C ARG A 49 -14.35 -1.69 -27.46
N ALA A 50 -14.03 -2.99 -27.40
CA ALA A 50 -13.22 -3.66 -28.40
C ALA A 50 -13.92 -3.81 -29.77
N SER A 51 -15.21 -3.52 -29.88
CA SER A 51 -15.95 -3.63 -31.14
C SER A 51 -15.86 -2.40 -32.04
N ARG A 52 -15.20 -1.32 -31.62
CA ARG A 52 -15.20 -0.06 -32.41
C ARG A 52 -13.85 0.48 -32.85
N THR A 53 -12.74 -0.07 -32.38
CA THR A 53 -11.42 0.35 -32.88
C THR A 53 -10.43 -0.81 -32.75
N GLY A 54 -9.89 -1.24 -33.88
CA GLY A 54 -8.88 -2.28 -34.10
C GLY A 54 -8.33 -3.00 -32.86
N SER A 55 -8.70 -4.28 -32.76
CA SER A 55 -8.24 -5.30 -31.84
C SER A 55 -6.83 -5.09 -31.31
N VAL A 56 -6.71 -4.80 -30.01
CA VAL A 56 -5.60 -5.35 -29.25
C VAL A 56 -6.20 -6.51 -28.44
N PRO A 57 -5.90 -7.77 -28.78
CA PRO A 57 -6.30 -8.88 -27.94
C PRO A 57 -5.47 -8.77 -26.66
N VAL A 58 -6.09 -8.42 -25.55
CA VAL A 58 -5.55 -8.74 -24.22
C VAL A 58 -5.74 -10.24 -24.04
N ARG A 59 -4.98 -11.00 -24.79
CA ARG A 59 -4.79 -12.43 -24.59
C ARG A 59 -3.77 -12.57 -23.47
N GLY A 60 -4.25 -13.11 -22.35
CA GLY A 60 -3.39 -13.56 -21.29
C GLY A 60 -2.90 -12.38 -20.45
N MET A 61 -3.73 -11.91 -19.49
CA MET A 61 -3.13 -11.46 -18.25
C MET A 61 -2.29 -12.65 -17.75
N PRO A 62 -0.99 -12.50 -17.56
CA PRO A 62 -0.21 -13.52 -16.87
C PRO A 62 -0.88 -13.74 -15.52
N ASP A 63 -0.93 -14.97 -15.05
CA ASP A 63 -1.44 -15.33 -13.71
C ASP A 63 -0.66 -14.63 -12.57
N ASP A 64 0.36 -13.85 -12.90
CA ASP A 64 1.25 -13.07 -12.03
C ASP A 64 1.22 -11.57 -12.35
N LEU A 65 0.05 -10.95 -12.42
CA LEU A 65 0.02 -9.50 -12.54
C LEU A 65 0.57 -8.88 -11.25
N ALA A 66 1.78 -8.35 -11.32
CA ALA A 66 2.41 -7.69 -10.17
C ALA A 66 1.60 -6.44 -9.79
N VAL A 67 1.18 -6.36 -8.52
CA VAL A 67 0.57 -5.15 -7.97
C VAL A 67 1.56 -4.51 -7.01
N ARG A 68 1.84 -3.22 -7.19
CA ARG A 68 2.78 -2.48 -6.35
C ARG A 68 2.18 -1.14 -5.96
N PHE A 69 2.36 -0.75 -4.71
CA PHE A 69 2.10 0.63 -4.32
C PHE A 69 3.21 1.53 -4.82
N ASP A 70 2.82 2.72 -5.28
CA ASP A 70 3.76 3.83 -5.44
C ASP A 70 4.20 4.35 -4.06
N ASP A 71 5.34 5.05 -4.02
CA ASP A 71 5.91 5.60 -2.79
C ASP A 71 5.09 6.77 -2.20
N SER A 72 3.91 7.04 -2.76
CA SER A 72 2.99 8.10 -2.30
C SER A 72 2.42 7.91 -0.89
N GLY A 73 2.72 6.77 -0.24
CA GLY A 73 2.31 6.51 1.14
C GLY A 73 0.81 6.40 1.32
N ALA A 74 0.10 5.75 0.38
CA ALA A 74 -1.32 5.49 0.50
C ALA A 74 -1.62 4.58 1.69
N VAL A 75 -2.67 4.92 2.45
CA VAL A 75 -3.14 4.14 3.60
C VAL A 75 -4.62 3.82 3.46
N PRO A 76 -5.13 2.74 4.10
CA PRO A 76 -6.55 2.39 4.08
C PRO A 76 -7.43 3.58 4.47
N GLY A 77 -8.45 3.85 3.66
CA GLY A 77 -9.30 5.03 3.76
C GLY A 77 -8.93 6.16 2.80
N ASP A 78 -7.73 6.13 2.22
CA ASP A 78 -7.40 7.02 1.09
C ASP A 78 -8.17 6.62 -0.18
N ARG A 79 -8.42 7.61 -1.02
CA ARG A 79 -8.84 7.34 -2.39
C ARG A 79 -7.62 6.94 -3.20
N ILE A 80 -7.69 5.77 -3.82
CA ILE A 80 -6.62 5.19 -4.60
C ILE A 80 -7.06 4.89 -6.02
N VAL A 81 -6.11 4.82 -6.92
CA VAL A 81 -6.31 4.45 -8.33
C VAL A 81 -5.17 3.56 -8.79
N GLY A 82 -5.49 2.56 -9.61
CA GLY A 82 -4.50 1.73 -10.27
C GLY A 82 -4.17 2.29 -11.65
N VAL A 83 -2.91 2.23 -12.02
CA VAL A 83 -2.43 2.53 -13.36
C VAL A 83 -1.83 1.26 -13.95
N LEU A 84 -2.32 0.85 -15.12
CA LEU A 84 -1.77 -0.31 -15.82
C LEU A 84 -0.44 0.09 -16.48
N MET A 85 0.64 -0.53 -16.03
CA MET A 85 1.98 -0.33 -16.56
C MET A 85 2.34 -1.46 -17.51
N PRO A 86 2.52 -1.22 -18.82
CA PRO A 86 2.85 -2.26 -19.77
C PRO A 86 4.14 -3.00 -19.37
N GLY A 87 4.04 -4.31 -19.14
CA GLY A 87 5.17 -5.15 -18.74
C GLY A 87 5.53 -5.15 -17.25
N GLU A 88 4.96 -4.24 -16.43
CA GLU A 88 5.25 -4.13 -15.00
C GLU A 88 4.07 -4.57 -14.10
N GLY A 89 2.84 -4.50 -14.61
CA GLY A 89 1.65 -4.81 -13.85
C GLY A 89 0.83 -3.57 -13.47
N ILE A 90 0.20 -3.58 -12.30
CA ILE A 90 -0.62 -2.47 -11.80
C ILE A 90 0.17 -1.72 -10.72
N ARG A 91 0.29 -0.41 -10.88
CA ARG A 91 0.84 0.48 -9.87
C ARG A 91 -0.29 1.27 -9.20
N ILE A 92 -0.35 1.20 -7.88
CA ILE A 92 -1.39 1.86 -7.08
C ILE A 92 -0.87 3.20 -6.60
N PHE A 93 -1.64 4.25 -6.88
CA PHE A 93 -1.36 5.60 -6.45
C PHE A 93 -2.46 6.11 -5.51
N GLN A 94 -2.07 6.95 -4.57
CA GLN A 94 -3.01 7.81 -3.88
C GLN A 94 -3.47 8.91 -4.86
N ILE A 95 -4.78 9.22 -4.90
CA ILE A 95 -5.36 10.09 -5.95
C ILE A 95 -4.80 11.51 -5.99
N HIS A 96 -4.22 11.97 -4.88
CA HIS A 96 -3.57 13.29 -4.79
C HIS A 96 -2.08 13.25 -5.07
N SER A 97 -1.51 12.08 -5.44
CA SER A 97 -0.10 11.98 -5.82
C SER A 97 0.19 12.85 -7.04
N PRO A 98 1.19 13.73 -6.97
CA PRO A 98 1.57 14.56 -8.12
C PRO A 98 2.09 13.73 -9.29
N LYS A 99 2.59 12.53 -9.05
CA LYS A 99 3.09 11.60 -10.08
C LYS A 99 2.01 11.11 -11.03
N LEU A 100 0.73 11.15 -10.63
CA LEU A 100 -0.38 10.76 -11.52
C LEU A 100 -0.45 11.59 -12.80
N ARG A 101 0.09 12.82 -12.78
CA ARG A 101 0.15 13.68 -13.98
C ARG A 101 0.97 13.05 -15.10
N ASP A 102 1.98 12.26 -14.76
CA ASP A 102 2.83 11.58 -15.74
C ASP A 102 2.08 10.43 -16.46
N TYR A 103 0.93 10.03 -15.93
CA TYR A 103 0.13 8.90 -16.39
C TYR A 103 -1.26 9.29 -16.87
N GLU A 104 -1.50 10.56 -17.25
CA GLU A 104 -2.83 11.03 -17.74
C GLU A 104 -3.36 10.25 -18.95
N ASN A 105 -2.46 9.72 -19.78
CA ASN A 105 -2.80 8.94 -20.98
C ASN A 105 -2.74 7.42 -20.77
N ALA A 106 -2.48 6.96 -19.55
CA ALA A 106 -2.43 5.53 -19.25
C ALA A 106 -3.83 4.96 -18.97
N ASP A 107 -3.94 3.63 -19.00
CA ASP A 107 -5.17 2.95 -18.63
C ASP A 107 -5.32 2.93 -17.11
N TRP A 108 -6.31 3.65 -16.62
CA TRP A 108 -6.63 3.75 -15.21
C TRP A 108 -7.63 2.69 -14.81
N ILE A 109 -7.43 2.11 -13.64
CA ILE A 109 -8.23 1.03 -13.08
C ILE A 109 -8.81 1.49 -11.75
N ASP A 110 -10.11 1.31 -11.56
CA ASP A 110 -10.75 1.57 -10.28
C ASP A 110 -10.28 0.54 -9.25
N VAL A 111 -9.78 1.04 -8.12
CA VAL A 111 -9.26 0.24 -7.02
C VAL A 111 -9.87 0.72 -5.72
N THR A 112 -10.23 -0.19 -4.85
CA THR A 112 -10.68 0.08 -3.49
C THR A 112 -9.99 -0.82 -2.48
N TRP A 113 -9.93 -0.36 -1.24
CA TRP A 113 -9.39 -1.15 -0.14
C TRP A 113 -10.31 -2.30 0.23
N ASP A 114 -9.71 -3.45 0.52
CA ASP A 114 -10.37 -4.65 1.04
C ASP A 114 -9.53 -5.22 2.19
N ILE A 115 -9.57 -4.50 3.30
CA ILE A 115 -8.78 -4.84 4.48
C ILE A 115 -9.49 -5.93 5.28
N ASP A 116 -8.75 -6.98 5.62
CA ASP A 116 -9.22 -8.04 6.49
C ASP A 116 -9.20 -7.56 7.97
N PRO A 117 -10.35 -7.42 8.63
CA PRO A 117 -10.39 -7.01 10.03
C PRO A 117 -9.70 -7.97 11.00
N GLU A 118 -9.59 -9.26 10.63
CA GLU A 118 -8.94 -10.29 11.45
C GLU A 118 -7.40 -10.27 11.33
N ARG A 119 -6.88 -9.57 10.31
CA ARG A 119 -5.44 -9.44 10.06
C ARG A 119 -5.07 -7.99 9.81
N PRO A 120 -5.08 -7.17 10.86
CA PRO A 120 -4.71 -5.77 10.72
C PRO A 120 -3.25 -5.66 10.29
N GLU A 121 -3.01 -4.87 9.23
CA GLU A 121 -1.67 -4.54 8.74
C GLU A 121 -1.39 -3.06 8.93
N ARG A 122 -0.14 -2.71 9.16
CA ARG A 122 0.30 -1.31 9.25
C ARG A 122 0.81 -0.85 7.89
N PHE A 123 0.50 0.39 7.55
CA PHE A 123 0.86 1.03 6.29
C PHE A 123 1.76 2.22 6.55
N LYS A 124 2.77 2.37 5.70
CA LYS A 124 3.74 3.47 5.80
C LYS A 124 3.24 4.71 5.08
N THR A 125 3.39 5.85 5.72
CA THR A 125 3.11 7.16 5.12
C THR A 125 4.05 8.20 5.69
N SER A 126 4.22 9.30 4.98
CA SER A 126 5.15 10.37 5.36
C SER A 126 4.43 11.64 5.77
N ILE A 127 4.92 12.26 6.83
CA ILE A 127 4.49 13.59 7.27
C ILE A 127 5.70 14.52 7.39
N ASN A 128 5.52 15.78 7.02
CA ASN A 128 6.48 16.84 7.32
C ASN A 128 6.01 17.57 8.60
N VAL A 129 6.91 17.69 9.56
CA VAL A 129 6.68 18.38 10.83
C VAL A 129 7.67 19.52 10.95
N THR A 130 7.16 20.74 11.14
CA THR A 130 7.97 21.90 11.49
C THR A 130 7.83 22.13 13.00
N ALA A 131 8.93 22.11 13.71
CA ALA A 131 8.96 22.25 15.17
C ALA A 131 10.05 23.23 15.61
N THR A 132 9.97 23.71 16.85
CA THR A 132 11.03 24.51 17.46
C THR A 132 12.33 23.72 17.54
N ASN A 133 13.46 24.38 17.27
CA ASN A 133 14.79 23.77 17.34
C ASN A 133 15.33 23.80 18.78
N GLU A 134 14.59 23.22 19.70
CA GLU A 134 14.93 23.18 21.12
C GLU A 134 15.19 21.74 21.60
N PRO A 135 16.03 21.57 22.62
CA PRO A 135 16.20 20.25 23.27
C PRO A 135 14.85 19.72 23.77
N GLY A 136 14.53 18.48 23.38
CA GLY A 136 13.28 17.81 23.78
C GLY A 136 12.15 17.91 22.77
N SER A 137 12.16 18.83 21.80
CA SER A 137 11.09 18.94 20.78
C SER A 137 10.86 17.64 20.03
N LEU A 138 11.91 16.99 19.58
CA LEU A 138 11.81 15.68 18.93
C LEU A 138 11.27 14.60 19.87
N ALA A 139 11.67 14.62 21.14
CA ALA A 139 11.20 13.64 22.11
C ALA A 139 9.67 13.75 22.33
N CYS A 140 9.12 14.97 22.43
CA CYS A 140 7.68 15.20 22.55
C CYS A 140 6.92 14.68 21.32
N ILE A 141 7.46 14.90 20.12
CA ILE A 141 6.88 14.41 18.87
C ILE A 141 6.87 12.87 18.82
N ALA A 142 8.01 12.25 19.13
CA ALA A 142 8.15 10.79 19.12
C ALA A 142 7.26 10.14 20.21
N GLN A 143 7.18 10.72 21.39
CA GLN A 143 6.32 10.25 22.47
C GLN A 143 4.85 10.25 22.03
N LEU A 144 4.35 11.36 21.45
CA LEU A 144 2.97 11.45 21.00
C LEU A 144 2.66 10.41 19.92
N ILE A 145 3.56 10.18 18.98
CA ILE A 145 3.38 9.15 17.93
C ILE A 145 3.26 7.77 18.60
N GLY A 146 4.14 7.43 19.53
CA GLY A 146 4.11 6.17 20.27
C GLY A 146 2.86 5.98 21.13
N GLU A 147 2.41 7.03 21.84
CA GLU A 147 1.19 7.01 22.65
C GLU A 147 -0.08 6.80 21.82
N ASN A 148 -0.03 7.13 20.52
CA ASN A 148 -1.10 6.84 19.57
C ASN A 148 -0.98 5.49 18.85
N ASP A 149 -0.18 4.55 19.36
CA ASP A 149 0.02 3.23 18.76
C ASP A 149 0.53 3.26 17.31
N ALA A 150 1.37 4.25 17.00
CA ALA A 150 2.07 4.34 15.74
C ALA A 150 3.57 4.12 15.94
N ASN A 151 4.23 3.61 14.91
CA ASN A 151 5.67 3.44 14.90
C ASN A 151 6.32 4.46 13.97
N ILE A 152 7.53 4.89 14.31
CA ILE A 152 8.38 5.70 13.43
C ILE A 152 9.30 4.74 12.68
N ASP A 153 9.11 4.62 11.37
CA ASP A 153 9.97 3.78 10.53
C ASP A 153 11.26 4.52 10.14
N ASN A 154 11.15 5.81 9.82
CA ASN A 154 12.29 6.62 9.43
C ASN A 154 12.10 8.10 9.82
N LEU A 155 13.21 8.81 10.03
CA LEU A 155 13.21 10.23 10.32
C LEU A 155 14.36 10.91 9.58
N ARG A 156 14.04 11.97 8.83
CA ARG A 156 15.03 12.79 8.11
C ARG A 156 14.85 14.25 8.46
N MET A 157 15.93 14.91 8.81
CA MET A 157 15.95 16.37 8.90
C MET A 157 16.06 16.94 7.48
N LEU A 158 15.05 17.74 7.08
CA LEU A 158 15.00 18.40 5.77
C LEU A 158 15.67 19.75 5.82
N ASP A 159 15.41 20.50 6.91
CA ASP A 159 15.98 21.83 7.12
C ASP A 159 16.18 22.08 8.62
N ARG A 160 17.20 22.87 8.95
CA ARG A 160 17.53 23.23 10.32
C ARG A 160 17.97 24.70 10.39
N ALA A 161 17.07 25.54 10.87
CA ALA A 161 17.32 26.93 11.21
C ALA A 161 17.64 27.10 12.70
N LEU A 162 17.91 28.34 13.12
CA LEU A 162 18.17 28.63 14.54
C LEU A 162 16.95 28.35 15.41
N ASP A 163 15.76 28.79 14.97
CA ASP A 163 14.53 28.72 15.75
C ASP A 163 13.68 27.51 15.42
N PHE A 164 13.77 27.00 14.18
CA PHE A 164 12.91 25.93 13.70
C PHE A 164 13.70 24.84 12.97
N THR A 165 13.15 23.64 13.03
CA THR A 165 13.61 22.50 12.24
C THR A 165 12.42 21.92 11.47
N VAL A 166 12.68 21.50 10.24
CA VAL A 166 11.72 20.76 9.40
C VAL A 166 12.19 19.32 9.31
N MET A 167 11.35 18.41 9.68
CA MET A 167 11.66 16.99 9.62
C MET A 167 10.59 16.23 8.84
N ARG A 168 11.02 15.25 8.05
CA ARG A 168 10.15 14.25 7.46
C ARG A 168 10.16 13.01 8.35
N ILE A 169 8.99 12.56 8.74
CA ILE A 169 8.80 11.37 9.57
C ILE A 169 7.97 10.37 8.77
N GLU A 170 8.52 9.18 8.56
CA GLU A 170 7.79 8.05 8.01
C GLU A 170 7.15 7.29 9.17
N VAL A 171 5.83 7.23 9.19
CA VAL A 171 5.06 6.61 10.26
C VAL A 171 4.29 5.39 9.75
N GLU A 172 4.21 4.37 10.60
CA GLU A 172 3.39 3.20 10.36
C GLU A 172 2.04 3.36 11.06
N VAL A 173 0.96 3.37 10.30
CA VAL A 173 -0.40 3.58 10.77
C VAL A 173 -1.35 2.50 10.26
N TRP A 174 -2.51 2.33 10.91
CA TRP A 174 -3.50 1.35 10.51
C TRP A 174 -4.37 1.83 9.33
N HIS A 175 -4.77 3.10 9.34
CA HIS A 175 -5.68 3.69 8.36
C HIS A 175 -5.64 5.22 8.46
N LEU A 176 -6.34 5.89 7.55
CA LEU A 176 -6.36 7.35 7.42
C LEU A 176 -6.84 8.08 8.68
N GLU A 177 -7.86 7.55 9.38
CA GLU A 177 -8.34 8.17 10.63
C GLU A 177 -7.28 8.12 11.72
N HIS A 178 -6.52 7.02 11.80
CA HIS A 178 -5.40 6.89 12.72
C HIS A 178 -4.32 7.95 12.44
N LEU A 179 -3.92 8.10 11.17
CA LEU A 179 -3.00 9.15 10.74
C LEU A 179 -3.51 10.54 11.08
N THR A 180 -4.80 10.81 10.80
CA THR A 180 -5.43 12.11 11.05
C THR A 180 -5.41 12.45 12.54
N ARG A 181 -5.67 11.47 13.41
CA ARG A 181 -5.59 11.64 14.88
C ARG A 181 -4.19 12.00 15.34
N ILE A 182 -3.17 11.32 14.82
CA ILE A 182 -1.75 11.59 15.11
C ILE A 182 -1.40 13.01 14.66
N MET A 183 -1.73 13.38 13.44
CA MET A 183 -1.45 14.72 12.90
C MET A 183 -2.16 15.83 13.70
N ALA A 184 -3.39 15.58 14.15
CA ALA A 184 -4.12 16.52 15.01
C ALA A 184 -3.45 16.64 16.38
N GLY A 185 -3.04 15.54 16.98
CA GLY A 185 -2.29 15.55 18.24
C GLY A 185 -0.97 16.31 18.12
N LEU A 186 -0.21 16.08 17.05
CA LEU A 186 1.05 16.80 16.78
C LEU A 186 0.84 18.32 16.66
N ARG A 187 -0.24 18.76 15.99
CA ARG A 187 -0.57 20.20 15.86
C ARG A 187 -0.89 20.87 17.20
N ASN A 188 -1.30 20.08 18.19
CA ASN A 188 -1.62 20.61 19.55
C ASN A 188 -0.37 20.72 20.45
N LEU A 189 0.77 20.17 20.04
CA LEU A 189 2.02 20.34 20.78
C LEU A 189 2.54 21.76 20.62
N SER A 190 2.89 22.41 21.74
CA SER A 190 3.44 23.78 21.74
C SER A 190 4.74 23.93 20.95
N VAL A 191 5.50 22.84 20.82
CA VAL A 191 6.75 22.79 20.07
C VAL A 191 6.55 22.65 18.56
N VAL A 192 5.33 22.36 18.08
CA VAL A 192 5.01 22.11 16.68
C VAL A 192 4.27 23.29 16.08
N SER A 193 4.79 23.85 15.00
CA SER A 193 4.15 24.95 14.27
C SER A 193 3.36 24.49 13.05
N LYS A 194 3.76 23.38 12.40
CA LYS A 194 3.11 22.88 11.19
C LYS A 194 3.24 21.37 11.06
N VAL A 195 2.16 20.73 10.59
CA VAL A 195 2.16 19.30 10.22
C VAL A 195 1.43 19.15 8.89
N GLU A 196 2.08 18.56 7.91
CA GLU A 196 1.53 18.28 6.59
C GLU A 196 1.79 16.84 6.19
N ARG A 197 0.82 16.21 5.53
CA ARG A 197 1.05 14.92 4.89
C ARG A 197 1.82 15.12 3.58
N VAL A 198 2.68 14.17 3.26
CA VAL A 198 3.49 14.19 2.04
C VAL A 198 2.92 13.17 1.07
N PHE A 199 2.79 13.57 -0.18
CA PHE A 199 2.37 12.74 -1.32
C PHE A 199 3.50 12.82 -2.35
N ASP A 200 4.49 11.95 -2.25
CA ASP A 200 5.65 11.92 -3.17
C ASP A 200 5.34 11.16 -4.45
#